data_1d71c6add7421baff1f1b015aecfb12b
#
_entry.id   1d71c6add7421baff1f1b015aecfb12b
#
_cell.length_a   1.000
_cell.length_b   1.000
_cell.length_c   1.000
_cell.angle_alpha   90.00
_cell.angle_beta   90.00
_cell.angle_gamma   90.00
#
_symmetry.space_group_name_H-M   'P 1'
#
loop_
_entity.id
_entity.type
_entity.pdbx_description
1 polymer ?
#
loop_
_entity_poly.entity_id
_entity_poly.type
_entity_poly.pdbx_seq_one_letter_code
_entity_poly.pdbx_strand_id
1 'polypeptide(L)'
;LCTLFLFYNIATMMESLRNFLTGPRLIFIVLVCALPFVFLGTGSLTTAFGGSFGSINGEDVTEADLQLASNTAVQRFQSVYGEEFDFDMLDEDVRSESIKQELIVQKVLQAGARSLGFFNENTVTDAKKGIVQNPQFQIEGRFDENVYEAQVNSNGYTKESYIELMTSLLASELYRSSLSGISFATKNEIFDLASLLEKTSDINLIKISYEGLKDQIVNTS
;
A
#
# COMPACT_ATOMS: atom_id res chain seq x y z
N LEU A 1 -66.51 13.30 -9.82
CA LEU A 1 -66.39 12.06 -10.61
C LEU A 1 -64.93 11.73 -11.00
N CYS A 2 -64.11 12.71 -11.33
CA CYS A 2 -62.74 12.50 -11.75
C CYS A 2 -61.77 11.99 -10.62
N THR A 3 -61.99 12.43 -9.40
CA THR A 3 -61.19 12.01 -8.22
C THR A 3 -61.48 10.56 -7.80
N LEU A 4 -62.69 10.10 -7.95
CA LEU A 4 -63.06 8.70 -7.64
C LEU A 4 -62.43 7.69 -8.63
N PHE A 5 -62.29 8.09 -9.91
CA PHE A 5 -61.66 7.26 -10.95
C PHE A 5 -60.15 7.13 -10.75
N LEU A 6 -59.48 8.17 -10.20
CA LEU A 6 -58.04 8.17 -9.89
C LEU A 6 -57.77 7.22 -8.70
N PHE A 7 -58.59 7.27 -7.64
CA PHE A 7 -58.45 6.38 -6.49
C PHE A 7 -58.70 4.90 -6.82
N TYR A 8 -59.61 4.62 -7.74
CA TYR A 8 -59.91 3.25 -8.18
C TYR A 8 -58.71 2.67 -8.97
N ASN A 9 -58.03 3.45 -9.82
CA ASN A 9 -56.87 2.99 -10.55
C ASN A 9 -55.63 2.75 -9.63
N ILE A 10 -55.46 3.57 -8.60
CA ILE A 10 -54.36 3.40 -7.64
C ILE A 10 -54.59 2.13 -6.80
N ALA A 11 -55.83 1.87 -6.39
CA ALA A 11 -56.16 0.69 -5.60
C ALA A 11 -55.96 -0.61 -6.39
N THR A 12 -56.35 -0.67 -7.64
CA THR A 12 -56.14 -1.84 -8.51
C THR A 12 -54.68 -2.08 -8.86
N MET A 13 -53.87 -0.99 -8.94
CA MET A 13 -52.45 -1.09 -9.19
C MET A 13 -51.70 -1.65 -7.95
N MET A 14 -52.13 -1.25 -6.73
CA MET A 14 -51.61 -1.80 -5.47
C MET A 14 -51.98 -3.27 -5.25
N GLU A 15 -53.17 -3.69 -5.62
CA GLU A 15 -53.58 -5.10 -5.55
C GLU A 15 -52.81 -5.97 -6.54
N SER A 16 -52.55 -5.49 -7.75
CA SER A 16 -51.72 -6.19 -8.73
C SER A 16 -50.29 -6.34 -8.25
N LEU A 17 -49.71 -5.29 -7.65
CA LEU A 17 -48.37 -5.32 -7.06
C LEU A 17 -48.27 -6.30 -5.87
N ARG A 18 -49.32 -6.30 -5.02
CA ARG A 18 -49.43 -7.23 -3.87
C ARG A 18 -49.55 -8.68 -4.32
N ASN A 19 -50.33 -8.97 -5.36
CA ASN A 19 -50.49 -10.31 -5.90
C ASN A 19 -49.24 -10.80 -6.64
N PHE A 20 -48.49 -9.88 -7.25
CA PHE A 20 -47.20 -10.20 -7.90
C PHE A 20 -46.11 -10.51 -6.85
N LEU A 21 -46.18 -9.83 -5.68
CA LEU A 21 -45.24 -10.00 -4.58
C LEU A 21 -45.69 -11.15 -3.60
N THR A 22 -46.68 -11.97 -3.93
CA THR A 22 -47.12 -13.07 -3.09
C THR A 22 -46.83 -14.41 -3.75
N GLY A 23 -46.36 -15.39 -2.99
CA GLY A 23 -46.11 -16.76 -3.45
C GLY A 23 -44.69 -17.01 -3.96
N PRO A 24 -44.45 -18.06 -4.78
CA PRO A 24 -43.12 -18.49 -5.21
C PRO A 24 -42.37 -17.44 -6.03
N ARG A 25 -43.07 -16.46 -6.61
CA ARG A 25 -42.46 -15.34 -7.36
C ARG A 25 -41.75 -14.35 -6.42
N LEU A 26 -42.29 -14.15 -5.22
CA LEU A 26 -41.62 -13.32 -4.19
C LEU A 26 -40.27 -13.95 -3.78
N ILE A 27 -40.24 -15.27 -3.61
CA ILE A 27 -39.02 -16.00 -3.25
C ILE A 27 -37.96 -15.81 -4.34
N PHE A 28 -38.36 -15.85 -5.61
CA PHE A 28 -37.48 -15.64 -6.74
C PHE A 28 -36.92 -14.21 -6.77
N ILE A 29 -37.77 -13.19 -6.54
CA ILE A 29 -37.35 -11.78 -6.49
C ILE A 29 -36.40 -11.55 -5.32
N VAL A 30 -36.75 -12.07 -4.13
CA VAL A 30 -35.87 -11.96 -2.95
C VAL A 30 -34.55 -12.67 -3.17
N LEU A 31 -34.56 -13.84 -3.83
CA LEU A 31 -33.33 -14.58 -4.14
C LEU A 31 -32.46 -13.80 -5.13
N VAL A 32 -33.05 -13.23 -6.19
CA VAL A 32 -32.32 -12.38 -7.15
C VAL A 32 -31.78 -11.11 -6.51
N CYS A 33 -32.54 -10.47 -5.62
CA CYS A 33 -32.07 -9.30 -4.89
C CYS A 33 -31.05 -9.64 -3.78
N ALA A 34 -31.15 -10.84 -3.17
CA ALA A 34 -30.20 -11.28 -2.13
C ALA A 34 -28.87 -11.78 -2.74
N LEU A 35 -28.89 -12.24 -4.00
CA LEU A 35 -27.71 -12.75 -4.69
C LEU A 35 -26.55 -11.74 -4.69
N PRO A 36 -26.73 -10.44 -5.04
CA PRO A 36 -25.66 -9.44 -4.91
C PRO A 36 -25.15 -9.29 -3.47
N PHE A 37 -26.03 -9.38 -2.46
CA PHE A 37 -25.63 -9.22 -1.05
C PHE A 37 -24.85 -10.42 -0.50
N VAL A 38 -25.15 -11.64 -0.98
CA VAL A 38 -24.35 -12.83 -0.65
C VAL A 38 -22.92 -12.68 -1.21
N PHE A 39 -22.79 -12.14 -2.41
CA PHE A 39 -21.49 -11.85 -3.02
C PHE A 39 -20.80 -10.65 -2.37
N LEU A 40 -21.53 -9.62 -1.93
CA LEU A 40 -20.99 -8.47 -1.19
C LEU A 40 -20.44 -8.86 0.19
N GLY A 41 -21.02 -9.90 0.82
CA GLY A 41 -20.56 -10.42 2.12
C GLY A 41 -19.28 -11.26 2.06
N THR A 42 -18.85 -11.70 0.88
CA THR A 42 -17.70 -12.61 0.73
C THR A 42 -16.40 -11.94 0.25
N GLY A 43 -16.33 -10.62 0.29
CA GLY A 43 -15.11 -9.89 -0.13
C GLY A 43 -14.74 -9.99 -1.61
N SER A 44 -15.40 -10.89 -2.36
CA SER A 44 -15.10 -11.15 -3.77
C SER A 44 -15.67 -10.09 -4.73
N LEU A 45 -16.58 -9.24 -4.26
CA LEU A 45 -17.17 -8.18 -5.09
C LEU A 45 -16.36 -6.90 -5.08
N THR A 46 -15.55 -6.66 -4.06
CA THR A 46 -14.60 -5.55 -4.06
C THR A 46 -13.56 -5.70 -5.17
N THR A 47 -13.20 -6.93 -5.53
CA THR A 47 -12.33 -7.22 -6.70
C THR A 47 -13.08 -7.19 -8.03
N ALA A 48 -14.39 -7.41 -8.05
CA ALA A 48 -15.20 -7.40 -9.30
C ALA A 48 -15.70 -6.00 -9.68
N PHE A 49 -15.82 -5.07 -8.72
CA PHE A 49 -16.24 -3.68 -8.91
C PHE A 49 -15.23 -2.67 -8.38
N GLY A 50 -14.21 -3.10 -7.63
CA GLY A 50 -13.05 -2.29 -7.30
C GLY A 50 -12.30 -2.01 -8.58
N GLY A 51 -12.42 -0.79 -9.09
CA GLY A 51 -11.75 -0.39 -10.31
C GLY A 51 -10.26 -0.71 -10.19
N SER A 52 -9.74 -1.50 -11.10
CA SER A 52 -8.30 -1.63 -11.26
C SER A 52 -7.76 -0.23 -11.58
N PHE A 53 -6.87 0.28 -10.75
CA PHE A 53 -6.18 1.57 -10.99
C PHE A 53 -5.14 1.44 -12.10
N GLY A 54 -5.23 0.39 -12.91
CA GLY A 54 -4.30 0.03 -13.97
C GLY A 54 -3.49 -1.22 -13.61
N SER A 55 -2.50 -1.54 -14.42
CA SER A 55 -1.59 -2.66 -14.18
C SER A 55 -0.14 -2.21 -14.31
N ILE A 56 0.72 -2.76 -13.47
CA ILE A 56 2.16 -2.56 -13.50
C ILE A 56 2.80 -3.92 -13.72
N ASN A 57 3.55 -4.07 -14.81
CA ASN A 57 4.22 -5.32 -15.16
C ASN A 57 3.28 -6.54 -15.24
N GLY A 58 2.01 -6.32 -15.68
CA GLY A 58 0.99 -7.37 -15.81
C GLY A 58 0.26 -7.72 -14.52
N GLU A 59 0.57 -7.06 -13.40
CA GLU A 59 -0.13 -7.20 -12.12
C GLU A 59 -1.10 -6.03 -11.92
N ASP A 60 -2.35 -6.34 -11.57
CA ASP A 60 -3.36 -5.33 -11.30
C ASP A 60 -3.01 -4.54 -10.03
N VAL A 61 -3.27 -3.23 -10.08
CA VAL A 61 -3.13 -2.34 -8.94
C VAL A 61 -4.45 -2.28 -8.20
N THR A 62 -4.45 -2.67 -6.93
CA THR A 62 -5.61 -2.63 -6.05
C THR A 62 -5.58 -1.39 -5.15
N GLU A 63 -6.71 -1.06 -4.53
CA GLU A 63 -6.77 0.00 -3.52
C GLU A 63 -5.85 -0.29 -2.32
N ALA A 64 -5.73 -1.57 -1.92
CA ALA A 64 -4.80 -2.00 -0.87
C ALA A 64 -3.34 -1.72 -1.23
N ASP A 65 -2.95 -1.91 -2.49
CA ASP A 65 -1.61 -1.57 -2.97
C ASP A 65 -1.34 -0.07 -2.89
N LEU A 66 -2.32 0.76 -3.29
CA LEU A 66 -2.21 2.22 -3.19
C LEU A 66 -2.09 2.67 -1.72
N GLN A 67 -2.88 2.09 -0.84
CA GLN A 67 -2.84 2.43 0.58
C GLN A 67 -1.50 2.02 1.21
N LEU A 68 -0.99 0.84 0.87
CA LEU A 68 0.33 0.39 1.31
C LEU A 68 1.44 1.31 0.77
N ALA A 69 1.40 1.67 -0.52
CA ALA A 69 2.37 2.57 -1.14
C ALA A 69 2.33 3.97 -0.49
N SER A 70 1.12 4.49 -0.20
CA SER A 70 0.94 5.76 0.50
C SER A 70 1.55 5.72 1.91
N ASN A 71 1.25 4.68 2.69
CA ASN A 71 1.83 4.53 4.03
C ASN A 71 3.35 4.40 3.98
N THR A 72 3.89 3.69 3.00
CA THR A 72 5.34 3.54 2.81
C THR A 72 5.99 4.86 2.42
N ALA A 73 5.37 5.64 1.55
CA ALA A 73 5.85 6.98 1.19
C ALA A 73 5.90 7.89 2.42
N VAL A 74 4.82 7.93 3.22
CA VAL A 74 4.78 8.71 4.48
C VAL A 74 5.93 8.30 5.42
N GLN A 75 6.08 6.99 5.69
CA GLN A 75 7.13 6.48 6.57
C GLN A 75 8.53 6.82 6.06
N ARG A 76 8.74 6.77 4.74
CA ARG A 76 10.02 7.15 4.12
C ARG A 76 10.34 8.63 4.36
N PHE A 77 9.37 9.52 4.16
CA PHE A 77 9.57 10.95 4.44
C PHE A 77 9.82 11.19 5.93
N GLN A 78 9.06 10.55 6.81
CA GLN A 78 9.26 10.65 8.25
C GLN A 78 10.60 10.12 8.71
N SER A 79 11.13 9.07 8.07
CA SER A 79 12.48 8.56 8.39
C SER A 79 13.61 9.51 8.01
N VAL A 80 13.39 10.39 7.01
CA VAL A 80 14.38 11.37 6.53
C VAL A 80 14.26 12.71 7.24
N TYR A 81 13.03 13.18 7.45
CA TYR A 81 12.73 14.53 7.96
C TYR A 81 12.29 14.55 9.43
N GLY A 82 12.09 13.38 10.04
CA GLY A 82 11.61 13.23 11.42
C GLY A 82 10.14 12.82 11.49
N GLU A 83 9.75 12.21 12.63
CA GLU A 83 8.38 11.68 12.85
C GLU A 83 7.28 12.77 12.82
N GLU A 84 7.63 14.01 13.11
CA GLU A 84 6.71 15.16 13.09
C GLU A 84 6.45 15.69 11.66
N PHE A 85 7.10 15.11 10.64
CA PHE A 85 6.92 15.56 9.26
C PHE A 85 5.51 15.25 8.78
N ASP A 86 4.80 16.30 8.40
CA ASP A 86 3.45 16.20 7.83
C ASP A 86 3.53 16.05 6.30
N PHE A 87 3.24 14.85 5.83
CA PHE A 87 3.25 14.52 4.41
C PHE A 87 2.20 15.32 3.61
N ASP A 88 1.12 15.76 4.26
CA ASP A 88 0.07 16.55 3.63
C ASP A 88 0.47 18.01 3.35
N MET A 89 1.58 18.47 3.93
CA MET A 89 2.17 19.78 3.61
C MET A 89 2.91 19.81 2.27
N LEU A 90 3.20 18.65 1.68
CA LEU A 90 3.82 18.59 0.35
C LEU A 90 2.81 18.95 -0.74
N ASP A 91 3.32 19.53 -1.83
CA ASP A 91 2.52 19.75 -3.03
C ASP A 91 1.92 18.43 -3.53
N GLU A 92 0.68 18.50 -4.04
CA GLU A 92 -0.07 17.32 -4.50
C GLU A 92 0.70 16.51 -5.56
N ASP A 93 1.40 17.20 -6.47
CA ASP A 93 2.23 16.56 -7.49
C ASP A 93 3.38 15.76 -6.87
N VAL A 94 4.04 16.29 -5.82
CA VAL A 94 5.14 15.61 -5.13
C VAL A 94 4.62 14.40 -4.36
N ARG A 95 3.48 14.53 -3.68
CA ARG A 95 2.84 13.42 -2.96
C ARG A 95 2.46 12.30 -3.92
N SER A 96 1.73 12.64 -4.99
CA SER A 96 1.25 11.66 -5.97
C SER A 96 2.41 10.93 -6.66
N GLU A 97 3.47 11.63 -7.05
CA GLU A 97 4.64 11.02 -7.67
C GLU A 97 5.41 10.14 -6.68
N SER A 98 5.50 10.53 -5.41
CA SER A 98 6.14 9.73 -4.38
C SER A 98 5.38 8.41 -4.13
N ILE A 99 4.06 8.47 -4.02
CA ILE A 99 3.21 7.28 -3.86
C ILE A 99 3.32 6.38 -5.09
N LYS A 100 3.30 6.96 -6.29
CA LYS A 100 3.45 6.22 -7.55
C LYS A 100 4.80 5.52 -7.64
N GLN A 101 5.89 6.15 -7.23
CA GLN A 101 7.21 5.53 -7.20
C GLN A 101 7.25 4.34 -6.23
N GLU A 102 6.70 4.48 -5.02
CA GLU A 102 6.63 3.36 -4.07
C GLU A 102 5.78 2.22 -4.62
N LEU A 103 4.65 2.53 -5.26
CA LEU A 103 3.78 1.53 -5.90
C LEU A 103 4.51 0.76 -7.01
N ILE A 104 5.26 1.47 -7.87
CA ILE A 104 6.04 0.85 -8.94
C ILE A 104 7.10 -0.08 -8.35
N VAL A 105 7.87 0.39 -7.37
CA VAL A 105 8.89 -0.41 -6.70
C VAL A 105 8.29 -1.66 -6.07
N GLN A 106 7.17 -1.52 -5.36
CA GLN A 106 6.45 -2.63 -4.73
C GLN A 106 6.01 -3.68 -5.77
N LYS A 107 5.37 -3.25 -6.87
CA LYS A 107 4.90 -4.18 -7.93
C LYS A 107 6.05 -4.84 -8.67
N VAL A 108 7.14 -4.13 -8.93
CA VAL A 108 8.33 -4.71 -9.55
C VAL A 108 8.97 -5.76 -8.65
N LEU A 109 9.10 -5.48 -7.36
CA LEU A 109 9.62 -6.46 -6.39
C LEU A 109 8.71 -7.69 -6.27
N GLN A 110 7.40 -7.51 -6.22
CA GLN A 110 6.43 -8.60 -6.20
C GLN A 110 6.54 -9.48 -7.46
N ALA A 111 6.57 -8.86 -8.64
CA ALA A 111 6.71 -9.60 -9.91
C ALA A 111 8.05 -10.36 -9.96
N GLY A 112 9.14 -9.74 -9.54
CA GLY A 112 10.45 -10.37 -9.45
C GLY A 112 10.46 -11.55 -8.48
N ALA A 113 9.91 -11.36 -7.28
CA ALA A 113 9.79 -12.40 -6.27
C ALA A 113 8.94 -13.58 -6.77
N ARG A 114 7.85 -13.30 -7.48
CA ARG A 114 6.98 -14.33 -8.08
C ARG A 114 7.71 -15.11 -9.16
N SER A 115 8.44 -14.43 -10.06
CA SER A 115 9.17 -15.07 -11.17
C SER A 115 10.30 -15.98 -10.70
N LEU A 116 10.90 -15.71 -9.55
CA LEU A 116 11.98 -16.53 -8.97
C LEU A 116 11.49 -17.54 -7.93
N GLY A 117 10.17 -17.68 -7.75
CA GLY A 117 9.60 -18.72 -6.90
C GLY A 117 9.67 -18.43 -5.40
N PHE A 118 9.84 -17.15 -4.99
CA PHE A 118 9.76 -16.75 -3.58
C PHE A 118 8.34 -16.85 -3.01
N PHE A 119 7.31 -16.91 -3.87
CA PHE A 119 5.95 -17.22 -3.45
C PHE A 119 5.76 -18.74 -3.39
N ASN A 120 6.04 -19.33 -2.24
CA ASN A 120 5.95 -20.77 -2.00
C ASN A 120 5.38 -21.06 -0.60
N GLU A 121 5.11 -22.34 -0.32
CA GLU A 121 4.51 -22.78 0.95
C GLU A 121 5.37 -22.42 2.18
N ASN A 122 6.70 -22.40 2.04
CA ASN A 122 7.60 -22.01 3.12
C ASN A 122 7.42 -20.53 3.46
N THR A 123 7.34 -19.65 2.45
CA THR A 123 7.13 -18.23 2.64
C THR A 123 5.77 -17.95 3.28
N VAL A 124 4.71 -18.67 2.89
CA VAL A 124 3.40 -18.60 3.54
C VAL A 124 3.49 -19.01 5.01
N THR A 125 4.22 -20.10 5.28
CA THR A 125 4.40 -20.60 6.65
C THR A 125 5.17 -19.60 7.51
N ASP A 126 6.21 -18.98 6.96
CA ASP A 126 7.02 -17.99 7.69
C ASP A 126 6.26 -16.67 7.88
N ALA A 127 5.44 -16.25 6.91
CA ALA A 127 4.51 -15.13 7.08
C ALA A 127 3.51 -15.39 8.22
N LYS A 128 2.91 -16.57 8.29
CA LYS A 128 2.03 -16.96 9.39
C LYS A 128 2.75 -16.98 10.74
N LYS A 129 4.00 -17.47 10.79
CA LYS A 129 4.81 -17.37 12.02
C LYS A 129 5.06 -15.92 12.43
N GLY A 130 5.38 -15.05 11.48
CA GLY A 130 5.54 -13.61 11.72
C GLY A 130 4.30 -12.97 12.30
N ILE A 131 3.11 -13.32 11.80
CA ILE A 131 1.82 -12.86 12.33
C ILE A 131 1.65 -13.31 13.80
N VAL A 132 1.88 -14.59 14.08
CA VAL A 132 1.74 -15.14 15.44
C VAL A 132 2.75 -14.51 16.43
N GLN A 133 3.93 -14.16 15.96
CA GLN A 133 4.98 -13.53 16.77
C GLN A 133 4.79 -12.01 16.94
N ASN A 134 3.90 -11.40 16.17
CA ASN A 134 3.67 -9.96 16.25
C ASN A 134 2.98 -9.59 17.58
N PRO A 135 3.61 -8.74 18.44
CA PRO A 135 3.04 -8.35 19.73
C PRO A 135 1.67 -7.70 19.65
N GLN A 136 1.33 -7.08 18.50
CA GLN A 136 0.03 -6.45 18.28
C GLN A 136 -1.14 -7.44 18.28
N PHE A 137 -0.87 -8.71 18.01
CA PHE A 137 -1.86 -9.79 17.98
C PHE A 137 -1.77 -10.69 19.20
N GLN A 138 -1.10 -10.22 20.27
CA GLN A 138 -0.86 -11.02 21.46
C GLN A 138 -1.53 -10.39 22.69
N ILE A 139 -2.03 -11.26 23.58
CA ILE A 139 -2.43 -10.92 24.95
C ILE A 139 -1.48 -11.68 25.88
N GLU A 140 -0.83 -10.96 26.79
CA GLU A 140 0.13 -11.55 27.75
C GLU A 140 1.24 -12.39 27.09
N GLY A 141 1.69 -11.98 25.91
CA GLY A 141 2.74 -12.66 25.13
C GLY A 141 2.30 -13.92 24.39
N ARG A 142 1.00 -14.16 24.30
CA ARG A 142 0.40 -15.27 23.53
C ARG A 142 -0.48 -14.73 22.43
N PHE A 143 -0.40 -15.33 21.26
CA PHE A 143 -1.27 -15.01 20.14
C PHE A 143 -2.75 -15.22 20.51
N ASP A 144 -3.57 -14.20 20.24
CA ASP A 144 -5.01 -14.25 20.40
C ASP A 144 -5.71 -14.05 19.05
N GLU A 145 -6.44 -15.05 18.62
CA GLU A 145 -7.13 -15.05 17.33
C GLU A 145 -8.21 -13.98 17.24
N ASN A 146 -8.89 -13.65 18.34
CA ASN A 146 -9.96 -12.64 18.34
C ASN A 146 -9.35 -11.23 18.17
N VAL A 147 -8.22 -10.95 18.83
CA VAL A 147 -7.47 -9.69 18.66
C VAL A 147 -6.97 -9.57 17.23
N TYR A 148 -6.39 -10.64 16.69
CA TYR A 148 -5.93 -10.69 15.31
C TYR A 148 -7.08 -10.39 14.33
N GLU A 149 -8.20 -11.11 14.46
CA GLU A 149 -9.36 -10.93 13.58
C GLU A 149 -9.96 -9.53 13.69
N ALA A 150 -10.14 -9.00 14.90
CA ALA A 150 -10.68 -7.67 15.12
C ALA A 150 -9.80 -6.58 14.50
N GLN A 151 -8.48 -6.70 14.67
CA GLN A 151 -7.52 -5.71 14.17
C GLN A 151 -7.36 -5.77 12.66
N VAL A 152 -7.32 -6.97 12.09
CA VAL A 152 -7.25 -7.18 10.64
C VAL A 152 -8.51 -6.67 9.95
N ASN A 153 -9.70 -6.99 10.51
CA ASN A 153 -10.97 -6.52 9.98
C ASN A 153 -11.14 -5.00 10.09
N SER A 154 -10.64 -4.38 11.17
CA SER A 154 -10.68 -2.92 11.32
C SER A 154 -9.85 -2.18 10.27
N ASN A 155 -8.84 -2.84 9.72
CA ASN A 155 -8.01 -2.34 8.62
C ASN A 155 -8.51 -2.76 7.22
N GLY A 156 -9.72 -3.34 7.14
CA GLY A 156 -10.36 -3.70 5.87
C GLY A 156 -9.87 -5.01 5.23
N TYR A 157 -9.11 -5.83 5.95
CA TYR A 157 -8.63 -7.13 5.48
C TYR A 157 -9.44 -8.28 6.08
N THR A 158 -9.52 -9.40 5.35
CA THR A 158 -9.87 -10.69 5.94
C THR A 158 -8.61 -11.38 6.47
N LYS A 159 -8.76 -12.42 7.29
CA LYS A 159 -7.60 -13.21 7.76
C LYS A 159 -6.76 -13.76 6.60
N GLU A 160 -7.42 -14.22 5.56
CA GLU A 160 -6.79 -14.79 4.36
C GLU A 160 -6.05 -13.71 3.56
N SER A 161 -6.70 -12.58 3.28
CA SER A 161 -6.09 -11.49 2.52
C SER A 161 -4.92 -10.84 3.26
N TYR A 162 -4.97 -10.82 4.60
CA TYR A 162 -3.86 -10.33 5.40
C TYR A 162 -2.66 -11.30 5.38
N ILE A 163 -2.89 -12.62 5.40
CA ILE A 163 -1.82 -13.62 5.22
C ILE A 163 -1.20 -13.48 3.83
N GLU A 164 -2.02 -13.27 2.80
CA GLU A 164 -1.53 -13.05 1.45
C GLU A 164 -0.67 -11.78 1.34
N LEU A 165 -1.12 -10.68 1.94
CA LEU A 165 -0.36 -9.43 2.04
C LEU A 165 1.00 -9.66 2.73
N MET A 166 1.00 -10.30 3.90
CA MET A 166 2.24 -10.59 4.64
C MET A 166 3.18 -11.52 3.86
N THR A 167 2.61 -12.51 3.16
CA THR A 167 3.39 -13.40 2.28
C THR A 167 4.03 -12.61 1.13
N SER A 168 3.28 -11.70 0.51
CA SER A 168 3.76 -10.85 -0.57
C SER A 168 4.89 -9.92 -0.12
N LEU A 169 4.74 -9.30 1.05
CA LEU A 169 5.77 -8.44 1.63
C LEU A 169 7.04 -9.24 1.96
N LEU A 170 6.89 -10.41 2.58
CA LEU A 170 8.02 -11.26 2.93
C LEU A 170 8.74 -11.79 1.67
N ALA A 171 8.00 -12.23 0.65
CA ALA A 171 8.56 -12.69 -0.61
C ALA A 171 9.35 -11.57 -1.32
N SER A 172 8.81 -10.34 -1.33
CA SER A 172 9.46 -9.17 -1.92
C SER A 172 10.73 -8.79 -1.16
N GLU A 173 10.72 -8.89 0.17
CA GLU A 173 11.90 -8.62 1.00
C GLU A 173 12.98 -9.69 0.81
N LEU A 174 12.62 -10.97 0.74
CA LEU A 174 13.55 -12.06 0.44
C LEU A 174 14.19 -11.88 -0.95
N TYR A 175 13.40 -11.46 -1.94
CA TYR A 175 13.90 -11.15 -3.27
C TYR A 175 14.87 -9.97 -3.22
N ARG A 176 14.50 -8.87 -2.58
CA ARG A 176 15.34 -7.67 -2.41
C ARG A 176 16.65 -8.00 -1.70
N SER A 177 16.59 -8.76 -0.61
CA SER A 177 17.78 -9.16 0.15
C SER A 177 18.67 -10.10 -0.63
N SER A 178 18.09 -10.98 -1.47
CA SER A 178 18.86 -11.85 -2.36
C SER A 178 19.68 -11.05 -3.39
N LEU A 179 19.10 -9.97 -3.93
CA LEU A 179 19.79 -9.08 -4.87
C LEU A 179 20.91 -8.29 -4.19
N SER A 180 20.66 -7.78 -2.98
CA SER A 180 21.67 -7.02 -2.24
C SER A 180 22.82 -7.89 -1.70
N GLY A 181 22.52 -9.18 -1.44
CA GLY A 181 23.53 -10.15 -1.01
C GLY A 181 24.52 -10.61 -2.11
N ILE A 182 24.20 -10.32 -3.39
CA ILE A 182 25.05 -10.66 -4.55
C ILE A 182 26.06 -9.52 -4.86
N SER A 183 26.44 -8.70 -3.90
CA SER A 183 27.51 -7.72 -4.13
C SER A 183 28.84 -8.45 -4.24
N PHE A 184 29.22 -8.85 -5.46
CA PHE A 184 30.58 -9.23 -5.77
C PHE A 184 31.43 -7.97 -5.85
N ALA A 185 31.97 -7.54 -4.72
CA ALA A 185 33.03 -6.56 -4.76
C ALA A 185 34.32 -7.30 -5.18
N THR A 186 34.84 -6.95 -6.34
CA THR A 186 36.16 -7.43 -6.75
C THR A 186 37.24 -6.87 -5.82
N LYS A 187 38.37 -7.58 -5.68
CA LYS A 187 39.49 -7.06 -4.87
C LYS A 187 39.93 -5.66 -5.29
N ASN A 188 39.83 -5.35 -6.58
CA ASN A 188 40.17 -4.03 -7.10
C ASN A 188 39.18 -2.95 -6.69
N GLU A 189 37.86 -3.25 -6.74
CA GLU A 189 36.83 -2.31 -6.27
C GLU A 189 36.93 -2.04 -4.77
N ILE A 190 37.23 -3.07 -3.96
CA ILE A 190 37.47 -2.90 -2.52
C ILE A 190 38.72 -2.03 -2.30
N PHE A 191 39.79 -2.23 -3.07
CA PHE A 191 41.00 -1.45 -2.97
C PHE A 191 40.78 0.01 -3.41
N ASP A 192 40.03 0.21 -4.48
CA ASP A 192 39.69 1.54 -4.99
C ASP A 192 38.83 2.31 -4.00
N LEU A 193 37.84 1.63 -3.39
CA LEU A 193 36.98 2.20 -2.34
C LEU A 193 37.80 2.56 -1.09
N ALA A 194 38.68 1.65 -0.64
CA ALA A 194 39.57 1.90 0.48
C ALA A 194 40.49 3.09 0.21
N SER A 195 41.05 3.18 -0.99
CA SER A 195 41.92 4.30 -1.40
C SER A 195 41.17 5.65 -1.46
N LEU A 196 39.86 5.62 -1.79
CA LEU A 196 39.00 6.82 -1.76
C LEU A 196 38.72 7.28 -0.34
N LEU A 197 38.49 6.32 0.60
CA LEU A 197 38.24 6.61 2.02
C LEU A 197 39.52 7.12 2.74
N GLU A 198 40.69 6.66 2.33
CA GLU A 198 41.98 7.11 2.87
C GLU A 198 42.48 8.42 2.24
N LYS A 199 41.82 8.90 1.19
CA LYS A 199 42.23 10.11 0.48
C LYS A 199 41.98 11.34 1.34
N THR A 200 43.02 11.87 1.92
CA THR A 200 43.02 13.15 2.62
C THR A 200 43.43 14.25 1.65
N SER A 201 42.72 15.37 1.68
CA SER A 201 43.06 16.56 0.91
C SER A 201 43.46 17.68 1.85
N ASP A 202 44.67 18.18 1.72
CA ASP A 202 45.09 19.39 2.42
C ASP A 202 44.48 20.61 1.71
N ILE A 203 43.59 21.30 2.40
CA ILE A 203 42.93 22.49 1.87
C ILE A 203 43.61 23.72 2.47
N ASN A 204 44.31 24.50 1.68
CA ASN A 204 44.79 25.83 2.06
C ASN A 204 43.68 26.86 1.80
N LEU A 205 43.09 27.36 2.87
CA LEU A 205 42.04 28.37 2.78
C LEU A 205 42.62 29.76 2.97
N ILE A 206 42.59 30.58 1.92
CA ILE A 206 42.94 31.98 2.01
C ILE A 206 41.65 32.78 2.18
N LYS A 207 41.42 33.30 3.38
CA LYS A 207 40.28 34.18 3.68
C LYS A 207 40.68 35.62 3.38
N ILE A 208 40.23 36.16 2.24
CA ILE A 208 40.37 37.58 1.89
C ILE A 208 39.15 38.31 2.47
N SER A 209 39.36 39.14 3.51
CA SER A 209 38.28 39.96 4.03
C SER A 209 38.06 41.19 3.11
N TYR A 210 36.82 41.50 2.87
CA TYR A 210 36.39 42.66 2.06
C TYR A 210 36.94 43.99 2.61
N GLU A 211 37.11 44.10 3.94
CA GLU A 211 37.68 45.28 4.59
C GLU A 211 39.15 45.51 4.23
N GLY A 212 39.98 44.44 4.12
CA GLY A 212 41.37 44.57 3.71
C GLY A 212 41.56 44.96 2.23
N LEU A 213 40.56 44.68 1.37
CA LEU A 213 40.57 45.13 -0.02
C LEU A 213 40.16 46.59 -0.18
N LYS A 214 39.30 47.11 0.67
CA LYS A 214 38.78 48.49 0.64
C LYS A 214 39.88 49.50 0.92
N ASP A 215 40.80 49.20 1.83
CA ASP A 215 41.94 50.10 2.17
C ASP A 215 43.03 50.13 1.11
N GLN A 216 43.17 49.10 0.26
CA GLN A 216 44.13 49.11 -0.86
C GLN A 216 43.59 49.84 -2.09
N ILE A 217 42.28 49.87 -2.30
CA ILE A 217 41.66 50.56 -3.46
C ILE A 217 41.63 52.09 -3.24
N VAL A 218 41.54 52.54 -2.00
CA VAL A 218 41.51 53.99 -1.66
C VAL A 218 42.87 54.64 -1.79
N ASN A 219 43.99 53.90 -1.73
CA ASN A 219 45.34 54.43 -1.85
C ASN A 219 45.92 54.49 -3.29
N THR A 220 45.12 54.18 -4.32
CA THR A 220 45.51 54.21 -5.73
C THR A 220 44.77 55.26 -6.56
N SER A 221 44.15 56.30 -5.90
CA SER A 221 43.49 57.44 -6.56
C SER A 221 44.30 58.71 -6.36
#